data_20815b4f319d95fe8cc8059ac9dfc5c8
#
_entry.id   20815b4f319d95fe8cc8059ac9dfc5c8
#
_cell.length_a   1.000
_cell.length_b   1.000
_cell.length_c   1.000
_cell.angle_alpha   90.00
_cell.angle_beta   90.00
_cell.angle_gamma   90.00
#
_symmetry.space_group_name_H-M   'P 1'
#
loop_
_entity.id
_entity.type
_entity.pdbx_description
1 polymer ?
#
loop_
_entity_poly.entity_id
_entity_poly.type
_entity_poly.pdbx_seq_one_letter_code
_entity_poly.pdbx_strand_id
1 'polypeptide(L)'
;MVLLEARGLEAQYGWTKVLHGIDFAVEEGGITTILGANGAGKTTTLRAVCGMVRTAGEIHFAGQRINGRATEDLVRLGIGHAPEGRGTFVNLTVEENLRLGAYARGGGRSVAQDLERVYGYFPMLAQRKKQPGGTLSGGEQQMLAVARALMLRPRLLLLDEPSLGLAPLVVREIFRIVRTINRDERVSVLLVEQNASVALGLAQHAYLMETGRVVMSGPAAELRQNDAIRRAYLGY
;
A
#
# COMPACT_ATOMS: atom_id res chain seq x y z
N MET A 1 15.08 11.76 -2.05
CA MET A 1 14.20 12.65 -2.87
C MET A 1 12.75 12.25 -2.59
N VAL A 2 11.84 13.24 -2.41
CA VAL A 2 10.42 12.94 -2.17
C VAL A 2 9.78 12.44 -3.45
N LEU A 3 9.13 11.29 -3.41
CA LEU A 3 8.38 10.69 -4.53
C LEU A 3 6.90 11.07 -4.48
N LEU A 4 6.26 10.96 -3.31
CA LEU A 4 4.88 11.35 -3.07
C LEU A 4 4.86 12.38 -1.95
N GLU A 5 4.11 13.45 -2.14
CA GLU A 5 3.90 14.49 -1.13
C GLU A 5 2.45 14.93 -1.11
N ALA A 6 1.88 15.04 0.08
CA ALA A 6 0.58 15.66 0.30
C ALA A 6 0.73 16.86 1.24
N ARG A 7 0.09 17.98 0.89
CA ARG A 7 0.10 19.23 1.66
C ARG A 7 -1.32 19.71 1.87
N GLY A 8 -1.69 19.88 3.14
CA GLY A 8 -3.02 20.30 3.53
C GLY A 8 -4.12 19.43 2.93
N LEU A 9 -3.87 18.12 2.78
CA LEU A 9 -4.78 17.22 2.09
C LEU A 9 -6.08 17.05 2.87
N GLU A 10 -7.17 17.42 2.22
CA GLU A 10 -8.53 17.15 2.66
C GLU A 10 -9.17 16.13 1.73
N ALA A 11 -10.03 15.27 2.27
CA ALA A 11 -10.79 14.31 1.47
C ALA A 11 -12.20 14.11 2.05
N GLN A 12 -13.17 13.89 1.15
CA GLN A 12 -14.59 13.76 1.54
C GLN A 12 -15.32 12.74 0.68
N TYR A 13 -16.33 12.11 1.30
CA TYR A 13 -17.34 11.29 0.66
C TYR A 13 -18.68 12.03 0.70
N GLY A 14 -19.17 12.48 -0.46
CA GLY A 14 -20.35 13.34 -0.51
C GLY A 14 -20.12 14.62 0.30
N TRP A 15 -20.88 14.81 1.37
CA TRP A 15 -20.77 15.96 2.30
C TRP A 15 -19.91 15.66 3.53
N THR A 16 -19.51 14.42 3.75
CA THR A 16 -18.75 14.03 4.94
C THR A 16 -17.25 14.16 4.69
N LYS A 17 -16.62 15.11 5.35
CA LYS A 17 -15.17 15.31 5.35
C LYS A 17 -14.53 14.30 6.30
N VAL A 18 -13.55 13.58 5.80
CA VAL A 18 -12.81 12.52 6.54
C VAL A 18 -11.37 12.92 6.82
N LEU A 19 -10.71 13.60 5.87
CA LEU A 19 -9.37 14.14 6.09
C LEU A 19 -9.44 15.65 6.28
N HIS A 20 -8.72 16.16 7.26
CA HIS A 20 -8.83 17.54 7.75
C HIS A 20 -7.51 18.30 7.63
N GLY A 21 -6.90 18.31 6.44
CA GLY A 21 -5.66 19.02 6.16
C GLY A 21 -4.44 18.26 6.69
N ILE A 22 -4.16 17.08 6.13
CA ILE A 22 -3.01 16.27 6.50
C ILE A 22 -1.82 16.54 5.59
N ASP A 23 -0.62 16.49 6.19
CA ASP A 23 0.65 16.56 5.50
C ASP A 23 1.41 15.25 5.68
N PHE A 24 1.91 14.67 4.57
CA PHE A 24 2.79 13.52 4.62
C PHE A 24 3.64 13.42 3.36
N ALA A 25 4.74 12.69 3.45
CA ALA A 25 5.63 12.43 2.34
C ALA A 25 6.13 10.98 2.32
N VAL A 26 6.45 10.49 1.12
CA VAL A 26 7.11 9.21 0.89
C VAL A 26 8.38 9.46 0.10
N GLU A 27 9.51 9.07 0.67
CA GLU A 27 10.81 9.16 0.00
C GLU A 27 10.94 8.11 -1.10
N GLU A 28 11.65 8.46 -2.19
CA GLU A 28 11.92 7.52 -3.27
C GLU A 28 12.77 6.34 -2.77
N GLY A 29 12.28 5.11 -3.03
CA GLY A 29 12.87 3.87 -2.52
C GLY A 29 12.71 3.68 -1.01
N GLY A 30 11.93 4.52 -0.32
CA GLY A 30 11.64 4.40 1.11
C GLY A 30 10.34 3.64 1.40
N ILE A 31 10.18 3.22 2.65
CA ILE A 31 8.94 2.68 3.19
C ILE A 31 8.42 3.66 4.25
N THR A 32 7.26 4.23 4.00
CA THR A 32 6.55 5.12 4.94
C THR A 32 5.28 4.42 5.41
N THR A 33 4.94 4.57 6.69
CA THR A 33 3.67 4.06 7.22
C THR A 33 2.78 5.15 7.79
N ILE A 34 1.47 5.00 7.62
CA ILE A 34 0.45 5.76 8.32
C ILE A 34 -0.26 4.81 9.28
N LEU A 35 -0.14 5.11 10.57
CA LEU A 35 -0.73 4.34 11.66
C LEU A 35 -2.00 5.00 12.16
N GLY A 36 -2.92 4.23 12.68
CA GLY A 36 -4.12 4.74 13.35
C GLY A 36 -5.16 3.64 13.57
N ALA A 37 -6.12 3.94 14.45
CA ALA A 37 -7.27 3.08 14.71
C ALA A 37 -8.19 2.97 13.47
N ASN A 38 -9.18 2.06 13.54
CA ASN A 38 -10.22 1.99 12.51
C ASN A 38 -11.02 3.31 12.50
N GLY A 39 -11.30 3.83 11.30
CA GLY A 39 -11.95 5.12 11.12
C GLY A 39 -11.03 6.34 11.22
N ALA A 40 -9.73 6.19 11.48
CA ALA A 40 -8.79 7.31 11.54
C ALA A 40 -8.58 8.05 10.21
N GLY A 41 -8.99 7.46 9.06
CA GLY A 41 -8.82 8.05 7.73
C GLY A 41 -7.75 7.41 6.86
N LYS A 42 -7.12 6.31 7.31
CA LYS A 42 -6.00 5.63 6.63
C LYS A 42 -6.34 5.22 5.18
N THR A 43 -7.38 4.39 5.00
CA THR A 43 -7.86 3.97 3.67
C THR A 43 -8.27 5.17 2.81
N THR A 44 -8.88 6.20 3.42
CA THR A 44 -9.26 7.43 2.72
C THR A 44 -8.03 8.16 2.19
N THR A 45 -6.92 8.16 2.91
CA THR A 45 -5.64 8.72 2.43
C THR A 45 -5.16 8.00 1.17
N LEU A 46 -5.16 6.65 1.15
CA LEU A 46 -4.79 5.90 -0.05
C LEU A 46 -5.76 6.15 -1.21
N ARG A 47 -7.06 6.18 -0.94
CA ARG A 47 -8.09 6.50 -1.96
C ARG A 47 -7.93 7.91 -2.52
N ALA A 48 -7.53 8.88 -1.70
CA ALA A 48 -7.22 10.23 -2.15
C ALA A 48 -6.03 10.24 -3.12
N VAL A 49 -4.95 9.52 -2.79
CA VAL A 49 -3.78 9.35 -3.69
C VAL A 49 -4.18 8.66 -4.99
N CYS A 50 -5.13 7.71 -4.95
CA CYS A 50 -5.63 6.98 -6.12
C CYS A 50 -6.70 7.76 -6.93
N GLY A 51 -7.06 9.00 -6.57
CA GLY A 51 -8.08 9.78 -7.27
C GLY A 51 -9.51 9.24 -7.10
N MET A 52 -9.77 8.43 -6.07
CA MET A 52 -11.06 7.75 -5.85
C MET A 52 -12.04 8.55 -4.99
N VAL A 53 -11.61 9.69 -4.44
CA VAL A 53 -12.43 10.56 -3.58
C VAL A 53 -12.18 12.02 -3.91
N ARG A 54 -13.12 12.90 -3.57
CA ARG A 54 -12.92 14.35 -3.72
C ARG A 54 -11.86 14.83 -2.75
N THR A 55 -10.91 15.62 -3.26
CA THR A 55 -9.79 16.16 -2.48
C THR A 55 -9.68 17.66 -2.60
N ALA A 56 -9.18 18.31 -1.53
CA ALA A 56 -8.64 19.66 -1.55
C ALA A 56 -7.20 19.63 -1.00
N GLY A 57 -6.48 20.75 -1.08
CA GLY A 57 -5.03 20.77 -0.83
C GLY A 57 -4.24 20.31 -2.04
N GLU A 58 -3.05 19.76 -1.82
CA GLU A 58 -2.15 19.37 -2.90
C GLU A 58 -1.63 17.96 -2.72
N ILE A 59 -1.57 17.19 -3.81
CA ILE A 59 -0.90 15.90 -3.89
C ILE A 59 0.05 15.95 -5.09
N HIS A 60 1.33 15.71 -4.83
CA HIS A 60 2.37 15.67 -5.85
C HIS A 60 2.99 14.27 -5.91
N PHE A 61 3.13 13.73 -7.11
CA PHE A 61 3.83 12.47 -7.37
C PHE A 61 4.93 12.71 -8.39
N ALA A 62 6.17 12.37 -8.03
CA ALA A 62 7.36 12.63 -8.86
C ALA A 62 7.45 14.11 -9.32
N GLY A 63 7.13 15.05 -8.44
CA GLY A 63 7.13 16.49 -8.69
C GLY A 63 5.92 17.01 -9.49
N GLN A 64 5.02 16.15 -9.93
CA GLN A 64 3.82 16.55 -10.69
C GLN A 64 2.59 16.53 -9.79
N ARG A 65 1.77 17.58 -9.88
CA ARG A 65 0.47 17.62 -9.23
C ARG A 65 -0.48 16.57 -9.83
N ILE A 66 -1.09 15.75 -8.97
CA ILE A 66 -1.95 14.63 -9.38
C ILE A 66 -3.42 14.76 -8.94
N ASN A 67 -3.78 15.84 -8.22
CA ASN A 67 -5.18 16.06 -7.85
C ASN A 67 -6.11 16.09 -9.07
N GLY A 68 -7.24 15.38 -8.97
CA GLY A 68 -8.27 15.35 -10.01
C GLY A 68 -7.91 14.55 -11.26
N ARG A 69 -6.77 13.85 -11.28
CA ARG A 69 -6.46 12.91 -12.35
C ARG A 69 -7.31 11.66 -12.21
N ALA A 70 -7.66 11.03 -13.32
CA ALA A 70 -8.35 9.75 -13.35
C ALA A 70 -7.46 8.64 -12.77
N THR A 71 -8.08 7.67 -12.09
CA THR A 71 -7.34 6.55 -11.44
C THR A 71 -6.45 5.80 -12.43
N GLU A 72 -6.92 5.57 -13.66
CA GLU A 72 -6.16 4.91 -14.72
C GLU A 72 -4.89 5.66 -15.11
N ASP A 73 -4.90 7.00 -15.07
CA ASP A 73 -3.71 7.82 -15.35
C ASP A 73 -2.70 7.73 -14.21
N LEU A 74 -3.17 7.67 -12.95
CA LEU A 74 -2.32 7.46 -11.78
C LEU A 74 -1.66 6.09 -11.81
N VAL A 75 -2.38 5.06 -12.23
CA VAL A 75 -1.83 3.72 -12.46
C VAL A 75 -0.74 3.75 -13.54
N ARG A 76 -0.96 4.47 -14.66
CA ARG A 76 0.05 4.62 -15.73
C ARG A 76 1.30 5.40 -15.26
N LEU A 77 1.17 6.29 -14.28
CA LEU A 77 2.30 6.96 -13.65
C LEU A 77 3.14 6.03 -12.75
N GLY A 78 2.64 4.83 -12.45
CA GLY A 78 3.32 3.84 -11.64
C GLY A 78 2.88 3.80 -10.18
N ILE A 79 1.64 4.17 -9.87
CA ILE A 79 1.04 3.97 -8.56
C ILE A 79 0.28 2.65 -8.57
N GLY A 80 0.80 1.64 -7.86
CA GLY A 80 0.16 0.35 -7.66
C GLY A 80 -0.55 0.30 -6.31
N HIS A 81 -1.73 -0.32 -6.24
CA HIS A 81 -2.52 -0.40 -5.02
C HIS A 81 -2.98 -1.84 -4.73
N ALA A 82 -2.69 -2.33 -3.54
CA ALA A 82 -3.27 -3.53 -2.95
C ALA A 82 -4.29 -3.07 -1.88
N PRO A 83 -5.60 -3.11 -2.18
CA PRO A 83 -6.63 -2.57 -1.30
C PRO A 83 -6.89 -3.49 -0.12
N GLU A 84 -7.52 -2.94 0.92
CA GLU A 84 -8.13 -3.71 2.01
C GLU A 84 -9.12 -4.74 1.44
N GLY A 85 -9.25 -5.90 2.12
CA GLY A 85 -10.15 -6.96 1.67
C GLY A 85 -9.62 -7.74 0.46
N ARG A 86 -8.32 -7.60 0.14
CA ARG A 86 -7.56 -8.36 -0.87
C ARG A 86 -7.91 -8.01 -2.32
N GLY A 87 -9.17 -7.69 -2.65
CA GLY A 87 -9.64 -7.32 -3.99
C GLY A 87 -9.30 -8.37 -5.08
N THR A 88 -9.11 -9.64 -4.72
CA THR A 88 -8.83 -10.72 -5.68
C THR A 88 -10.06 -11.07 -6.51
N PHE A 89 -9.85 -11.35 -7.79
CA PHE A 89 -10.89 -11.86 -8.66
C PHE A 89 -11.04 -13.36 -8.40
N VAL A 90 -12.02 -13.72 -7.58
CA VAL A 90 -12.20 -15.08 -7.01
C VAL A 90 -12.41 -16.17 -8.06
N ASN A 91 -13.03 -15.84 -9.19
CA ASN A 91 -13.32 -16.77 -10.28
C ASN A 91 -12.18 -16.90 -11.30
N LEU A 92 -11.18 -16.02 -11.24
CA LEU A 92 -10.00 -16.11 -12.08
C LEU A 92 -8.90 -16.90 -11.37
N THR A 93 -8.09 -17.58 -12.17
CA THR A 93 -6.90 -18.28 -11.67
C THR A 93 -5.88 -17.27 -11.09
N VAL A 94 -4.92 -17.75 -10.33
CA VAL A 94 -3.78 -16.97 -9.82
C VAL A 94 -3.07 -16.24 -10.98
N GLU A 95 -2.74 -16.97 -12.06
CA GLU A 95 -2.04 -16.39 -13.21
C GLU A 95 -2.89 -15.32 -13.91
N GLU A 96 -4.19 -15.53 -14.11
CA GLU A 96 -5.08 -14.52 -14.70
C GLU A 96 -5.21 -13.28 -13.83
N ASN A 97 -5.31 -13.42 -12.50
CA ASN A 97 -5.24 -12.30 -11.56
C ASN A 97 -3.97 -11.50 -11.73
N LEU A 98 -2.82 -12.16 -11.84
CA LEU A 98 -1.52 -11.48 -12.03
C LEU A 98 -1.47 -10.78 -13.39
N ARG A 99 -1.91 -11.41 -14.48
CA ARG A 99 -1.95 -10.81 -15.82
C ARG A 99 -2.77 -9.52 -15.87
N LEU A 100 -3.89 -9.46 -15.15
CA LEU A 100 -4.69 -8.23 -15.01
C LEU A 100 -3.90 -7.08 -14.38
N GLY A 101 -2.98 -7.36 -13.45
CA GLY A 101 -2.11 -6.35 -12.85
C GLY A 101 -1.18 -5.64 -13.86
N ALA A 102 -0.87 -6.31 -14.97
CA ALA A 102 -0.06 -5.75 -16.05
C ALA A 102 -0.86 -4.96 -17.10
N TYR A 103 -2.21 -4.99 -17.05
CA TYR A 103 -3.07 -4.48 -18.11
C TYR A 103 -2.87 -2.98 -18.43
N ALA A 104 -2.71 -2.16 -17.40
CA ALA A 104 -2.56 -0.71 -17.57
C ALA A 104 -1.16 -0.28 -18.05
N ARG A 105 -0.23 -1.23 -18.11
CA ARG A 105 1.15 -0.94 -18.53
C ARG A 105 1.23 -0.91 -20.05
N GLY A 106 1.61 0.24 -20.61
CA GLY A 106 1.90 0.37 -22.03
C GLY A 106 3.01 -0.60 -22.49
N GLY A 107 2.93 -1.07 -23.74
CA GLY A 107 3.73 -2.14 -24.31
C GLY A 107 5.26 -1.99 -24.17
N GLY A 108 5.97 -3.08 -24.38
CA GLY A 108 7.44 -3.15 -24.50
C GLY A 108 8.13 -4.17 -23.63
N ARG A 109 7.51 -4.66 -22.54
CA ARG A 109 8.07 -5.77 -21.74
C ARG A 109 7.13 -6.96 -21.72
N SER A 110 7.71 -8.16 -21.82
CA SER A 110 6.94 -9.40 -21.80
C SER A 110 6.25 -9.61 -20.46
N VAL A 111 4.92 -9.79 -20.45
CA VAL A 111 4.15 -10.17 -19.27
C VAL A 111 4.68 -11.48 -18.66
N ALA A 112 5.24 -12.37 -19.49
CA ALA A 112 5.86 -13.62 -19.03
C ALA A 112 7.07 -13.34 -18.11
N GLN A 113 7.94 -12.39 -18.47
CA GLN A 113 9.08 -12.00 -17.63
C GLN A 113 8.63 -11.38 -16.30
N ASP A 114 7.52 -10.63 -16.30
CA ASP A 114 6.96 -10.08 -15.05
C ASP A 114 6.36 -11.16 -14.17
N LEU A 115 5.70 -12.16 -14.77
CA LEU A 115 5.22 -13.32 -14.03
C LEU A 115 6.37 -14.08 -13.36
N GLU A 116 7.46 -14.37 -14.09
CA GLU A 116 8.64 -15.03 -13.53
C GLU A 116 9.25 -14.22 -12.37
N ARG A 117 9.39 -12.90 -12.56
CA ARG A 117 9.87 -12.00 -11.50
C ARG A 117 8.99 -12.05 -10.26
N VAL A 118 7.67 -11.94 -10.44
CA VAL A 118 6.70 -11.94 -9.33
C VAL A 118 6.65 -13.32 -8.66
N TYR A 119 6.72 -14.40 -9.42
CA TYR A 119 6.80 -15.76 -8.87
C TYR A 119 8.08 -15.98 -8.06
N GLY A 120 9.17 -15.28 -8.39
CA GLY A 120 10.40 -15.29 -7.58
C GLY A 120 10.16 -14.76 -6.15
N TYR A 121 9.33 -13.72 -5.99
CA TYR A 121 8.95 -13.20 -4.67
C TYR A 121 7.86 -14.04 -3.98
N PHE A 122 6.98 -14.67 -4.75
CA PHE A 122 5.83 -15.45 -4.26
C PHE A 122 5.84 -16.87 -4.82
N PRO A 123 6.79 -17.74 -4.42
CA PRO A 123 6.93 -19.09 -4.97
C PRO A 123 5.67 -19.96 -4.80
N MET A 124 4.91 -19.73 -3.71
CA MET A 124 3.66 -20.44 -3.48
C MET A 124 2.60 -20.12 -4.55
N LEU A 125 2.58 -18.89 -5.11
CA LEU A 125 1.68 -18.54 -6.21
C LEU A 125 2.08 -19.24 -7.51
N ALA A 126 3.38 -19.43 -7.75
CA ALA A 126 3.88 -20.19 -8.90
C ALA A 126 3.39 -21.65 -8.90
N GLN A 127 3.37 -22.29 -7.73
CA GLN A 127 2.87 -23.66 -7.56
C GLN A 127 1.36 -23.78 -7.78
N ARG A 128 0.63 -22.69 -7.64
CA ARG A 128 -0.85 -22.63 -7.68
C ARG A 128 -1.38 -21.79 -8.85
N LYS A 129 -0.56 -21.53 -9.87
CA LYS A 129 -0.90 -20.60 -10.97
C LYS A 129 -2.22 -20.88 -11.67
N LYS A 130 -2.63 -22.15 -11.76
CA LYS A 130 -3.91 -22.57 -12.38
C LYS A 130 -5.08 -22.67 -11.39
N GLN A 131 -4.84 -22.44 -10.09
CA GLN A 131 -5.85 -22.53 -9.04
C GLN A 131 -6.71 -21.25 -9.05
N PRO A 132 -8.06 -21.34 -8.93
CA PRO A 132 -8.92 -20.18 -8.77
C PRO A 132 -8.57 -19.36 -7.51
N GLY A 133 -8.52 -18.05 -7.64
CA GLY A 133 -8.14 -17.14 -6.55
C GLY A 133 -9.01 -17.28 -5.29
N GLY A 134 -10.31 -17.59 -5.48
CA GLY A 134 -11.25 -17.77 -4.37
C GLY A 134 -11.00 -19.00 -3.51
N THR A 135 -10.21 -19.99 -3.99
CA THR A 135 -9.90 -21.21 -3.25
C THR A 135 -8.59 -21.11 -2.45
N LEU A 136 -7.90 -19.99 -2.55
CA LEU A 136 -6.73 -19.69 -1.75
C LEU A 136 -7.11 -19.34 -0.30
N SER A 137 -6.22 -19.62 0.65
CA SER A 137 -6.35 -19.14 2.02
C SER A 137 -6.31 -17.60 2.06
N GLY A 138 -6.77 -17.00 3.16
CA GLY A 138 -6.76 -15.55 3.32
C GLY A 138 -5.39 -14.90 3.14
N GLY A 139 -4.35 -15.54 3.65
CA GLY A 139 -2.97 -15.04 3.49
C GLY A 139 -2.46 -15.18 2.07
N GLU A 140 -2.79 -16.26 1.38
CA GLU A 140 -2.44 -16.47 -0.03
C GLU A 140 -3.15 -15.48 -0.94
N GLN A 141 -4.42 -15.15 -0.65
CA GLN A 141 -5.16 -14.11 -1.38
C GLN A 141 -4.53 -12.72 -1.16
N GLN A 142 -4.05 -12.44 0.05
CA GLN A 142 -3.34 -11.18 0.35
C GLN A 142 -2.01 -11.11 -0.42
N MET A 143 -1.26 -12.20 -0.45
CA MET A 143 -0.04 -12.29 -1.28
C MET A 143 -0.36 -12.10 -2.76
N LEU A 144 -1.47 -12.68 -3.26
CA LEU A 144 -1.92 -12.49 -4.64
C LEU A 144 -2.29 -11.03 -4.93
N ALA A 145 -2.93 -10.31 -3.99
CA ALA A 145 -3.25 -8.90 -4.14
C ALA A 145 -1.99 -8.03 -4.27
N VAL A 146 -1.00 -8.25 -3.39
CA VAL A 146 0.30 -7.56 -3.45
C VAL A 146 1.04 -7.92 -4.74
N ALA A 147 1.11 -9.20 -5.10
CA ALA A 147 1.74 -9.70 -6.31
C ALA A 147 1.12 -9.09 -7.58
N ARG A 148 -0.22 -8.97 -7.63
CA ARG A 148 -0.93 -8.33 -8.73
C ARG A 148 -0.58 -6.84 -8.86
N ALA A 149 -0.51 -6.10 -7.75
CA ALA A 149 -0.08 -4.70 -7.78
C ALA A 149 1.38 -4.57 -8.27
N LEU A 150 2.23 -5.53 -7.94
CA LEU A 150 3.63 -5.57 -8.36
C LEU A 150 3.80 -5.84 -9.87
N MET A 151 2.82 -6.51 -10.53
CA MET A 151 2.83 -6.72 -11.99
C MET A 151 2.81 -5.42 -12.80
N LEU A 152 2.34 -4.32 -12.21
CA LEU A 152 2.41 -2.97 -12.79
C LEU A 152 3.85 -2.47 -12.93
N ARG A 153 4.84 -3.03 -12.20
CA ARG A 153 6.17 -2.45 -11.93
C ARG A 153 6.05 -1.04 -11.35
N PRO A 154 5.40 -0.91 -10.21
CA PRO A 154 5.09 0.40 -9.67
C PRO A 154 6.36 1.12 -9.18
N ARG A 155 6.36 2.44 -9.25
CA ARG A 155 7.31 3.30 -8.52
C ARG A 155 6.89 3.46 -7.06
N LEU A 156 5.56 3.44 -6.82
CA LEU A 156 4.94 3.53 -5.50
C LEU A 156 3.93 2.39 -5.33
N LEU A 157 4.11 1.57 -4.31
CA LEU A 157 3.18 0.53 -3.90
C LEU A 157 2.40 1.00 -2.67
N LEU A 158 1.09 1.10 -2.81
CA LEU A 158 0.15 1.41 -1.74
C LEU A 158 -0.39 0.12 -1.16
N LEU A 159 -0.27 -0.08 0.16
CA LEU A 159 -0.74 -1.25 0.88
C LEU A 159 -1.75 -0.85 1.95
N ASP A 160 -2.98 -1.34 1.83
CA ASP A 160 -4.09 -1.03 2.73
C ASP A 160 -4.33 -2.20 3.70
N GLU A 161 -3.89 -2.05 4.93
CA GLU A 161 -4.03 -3.02 6.04
C GLU A 161 -3.69 -4.48 5.65
N PRO A 162 -2.49 -4.73 5.07
CA PRO A 162 -2.15 -6.06 4.56
C PRO A 162 -2.04 -7.13 5.65
N SER A 163 -2.02 -6.76 6.93
CA SER A 163 -1.98 -7.71 8.06
C SER A 163 -3.36 -8.12 8.59
N LEU A 164 -4.43 -7.43 8.16
CA LEU A 164 -5.76 -7.57 8.75
C LEU A 164 -6.31 -9.00 8.64
N GLY A 165 -6.67 -9.59 9.78
CA GLY A 165 -7.31 -10.92 9.85
C GLY A 165 -6.39 -12.08 9.46
N LEU A 166 -5.06 -11.89 9.47
CA LEU A 166 -4.09 -12.91 9.12
C LEU A 166 -3.34 -13.46 10.33
N ALA A 167 -2.93 -14.72 10.25
CA ALA A 167 -2.09 -15.33 11.25
C ALA A 167 -0.71 -14.63 11.32
N PRO A 168 -0.09 -14.52 12.54
CA PRO A 168 1.17 -13.79 12.72
C PRO A 168 2.32 -14.25 11.84
N LEU A 169 2.39 -15.54 11.51
CA LEU A 169 3.41 -16.10 10.63
C LEU A 169 3.25 -15.58 9.20
N VAL A 170 2.01 -15.52 8.70
CA VAL A 170 1.68 -15.01 7.36
C VAL A 170 1.97 -13.52 7.26
N VAL A 171 1.62 -12.75 8.29
CA VAL A 171 1.95 -11.32 8.37
C VAL A 171 3.46 -11.12 8.26
N ARG A 172 4.26 -11.82 9.04
CA ARG A 172 5.73 -11.74 8.96
C ARG A 172 6.26 -12.04 7.58
N GLU A 173 5.70 -13.05 6.91
CA GLU A 173 6.12 -13.43 5.55
C GLU A 173 5.78 -12.34 4.52
N ILE A 174 4.57 -11.78 4.54
CA ILE A 174 4.17 -10.67 3.65
C ILE A 174 5.12 -9.48 3.82
N PHE A 175 5.38 -9.07 5.06
CA PHE A 175 6.25 -7.93 5.34
C PHE A 175 7.73 -8.19 4.99
N ARG A 176 8.19 -9.44 5.14
CA ARG A 176 9.50 -9.87 4.65
C ARG A 176 9.60 -9.72 3.12
N ILE A 177 8.56 -10.17 2.40
CA ILE A 177 8.49 -10.03 0.93
C ILE A 177 8.48 -8.56 0.52
N VAL A 178 7.63 -7.72 1.16
CA VAL A 178 7.58 -6.27 0.87
C VAL A 178 8.94 -5.61 1.08
N ARG A 179 9.65 -5.94 2.17
CA ARG A 179 11.02 -5.45 2.42
C ARG A 179 11.99 -5.89 1.33
N THR A 180 11.89 -7.13 0.88
CA THR A 180 12.73 -7.68 -0.18
C THR A 180 12.49 -6.94 -1.50
N ILE A 181 11.22 -6.74 -1.87
CA ILE A 181 10.83 -5.98 -3.08
C ILE A 181 11.36 -4.54 -3.02
N ASN A 182 11.16 -3.86 -1.88
CA ASN A 182 11.66 -2.50 -1.70
C ASN A 182 13.18 -2.42 -1.88
N ARG A 183 13.93 -3.35 -1.26
CA ARG A 183 15.39 -3.40 -1.34
C ARG A 183 15.88 -3.70 -2.76
N ASP A 184 15.31 -4.71 -3.41
CA ASP A 184 15.82 -5.27 -4.67
C ASP A 184 15.39 -4.45 -5.88
N GLU A 185 14.17 -3.87 -5.85
CA GLU A 185 13.59 -3.11 -6.96
C GLU A 185 13.50 -1.60 -6.69
N ARG A 186 13.85 -1.14 -5.50
CA ARG A 186 13.73 0.27 -5.09
C ARG A 186 12.31 0.83 -5.19
N VAL A 187 11.31 -0.04 -5.13
CA VAL A 187 9.90 0.35 -5.10
C VAL A 187 9.61 1.08 -3.79
N SER A 188 9.13 2.32 -3.87
CA SER A 188 8.68 3.06 -2.69
C SER A 188 7.37 2.47 -2.17
N VAL A 189 7.17 2.46 -0.85
CA VAL A 189 5.98 1.87 -0.25
C VAL A 189 5.31 2.87 0.68
N LEU A 190 4.01 3.06 0.51
CA LEU A 190 3.14 3.69 1.51
C LEU A 190 2.21 2.62 2.07
N LEU A 191 2.44 2.29 3.34
CA LEU A 191 1.69 1.30 4.09
C LEU A 191 0.74 1.99 5.05
N VAL A 192 -0.54 1.62 5.04
CA VAL A 192 -1.44 2.00 6.13
C VAL A 192 -1.76 0.76 6.96
N GLU A 193 -1.69 0.89 8.28
CA GLU A 193 -1.82 -0.22 9.21
C GLU A 193 -2.42 0.20 10.55
N GLN A 194 -3.10 -0.73 11.19
CA GLN A 194 -3.48 -0.61 12.60
C GLN A 194 -2.44 -1.29 13.51
N ASN A 195 -1.77 -2.33 13.03
CA ASN A 195 -0.74 -3.03 13.79
C ASN A 195 0.59 -2.27 13.79
N ALA A 196 0.75 -1.36 14.77
CA ALA A 196 1.92 -0.51 14.88
C ALA A 196 3.24 -1.29 15.02
N SER A 197 3.23 -2.44 15.71
CA SER A 197 4.45 -3.24 15.94
C SER A 197 5.06 -3.69 14.61
N VAL A 198 4.22 -4.18 13.70
CA VAL A 198 4.66 -4.69 12.41
C VAL A 198 5.05 -3.55 11.48
N ALA A 199 4.21 -2.51 11.41
CA ALA A 199 4.42 -1.37 10.53
C ALA A 199 5.69 -0.57 10.88
N LEU A 200 5.89 -0.24 12.17
CA LEU A 200 7.10 0.44 12.65
C LEU A 200 8.37 -0.42 12.51
N GLY A 201 8.22 -1.75 12.49
CA GLY A 201 9.32 -2.67 12.23
C GLY A 201 9.77 -2.69 10.77
N LEU A 202 8.92 -2.24 9.83
CA LEU A 202 9.18 -2.22 8.39
C LEU A 202 9.61 -0.83 7.90
N ALA A 203 8.92 0.23 8.34
CA ALA A 203 9.04 1.58 7.82
C ALA A 203 10.29 2.31 8.31
N GLN A 204 10.77 3.30 7.53
CA GLN A 204 11.77 4.29 7.93
C GLN A 204 11.10 5.51 8.58
N HIS A 205 9.95 5.94 8.07
CA HIS A 205 9.19 7.09 8.58
C HIS A 205 7.74 6.70 8.86
N ALA A 206 7.16 7.29 9.89
CA ALA A 206 5.79 6.99 10.26
C ALA A 206 5.00 8.25 10.61
N TYR A 207 3.70 8.20 10.31
CA TYR A 207 2.69 9.20 10.67
C TYR A 207 1.63 8.51 11.52
N LEU A 208 1.29 9.08 12.66
CA LEU A 208 0.15 8.64 13.47
C LEU A 208 -1.05 9.50 13.12
N MET A 209 -2.14 8.84 12.76
CA MET A 209 -3.38 9.49 12.34
C MET A 209 -4.51 9.18 13.33
N GLU A 210 -5.22 10.23 13.75
CA GLU A 210 -6.43 10.16 14.58
C GLU A 210 -7.49 11.09 14.00
N THR A 211 -8.70 10.57 13.79
CA THR A 211 -9.87 11.34 13.34
C THR A 211 -9.55 12.28 12.15
N GLY A 212 -8.91 11.73 11.12
CA GLY A 212 -8.58 12.45 9.89
C GLY A 212 -7.47 13.50 10.00
N ARG A 213 -6.67 13.47 11.05
CA ARG A 213 -5.53 14.38 11.29
C ARG A 213 -4.26 13.60 11.58
N VAL A 214 -3.13 14.11 11.15
CA VAL A 214 -1.82 13.63 11.61
C VAL A 214 -1.53 14.29 12.97
N VAL A 215 -1.40 13.47 14.01
CA VAL A 215 -1.15 13.92 15.39
C VAL A 215 0.31 13.76 15.79
N MET A 216 1.06 12.90 15.11
CA MET A 216 2.49 12.70 15.34
C MET A 216 3.15 12.21 14.06
N SER A 217 4.40 12.59 13.83
CA SER A 217 5.21 12.07 12.72
C SER A 217 6.69 12.06 13.08
N GLY A 218 7.46 11.18 12.44
CA GLY A 218 8.91 11.10 12.65
C GLY A 218 9.52 9.78 12.18
N PRO A 219 10.81 9.58 12.43
CA PRO A 219 11.48 8.31 12.19
C PRO A 219 10.78 7.16 12.92
N ALA A 220 10.50 6.06 12.22
CA ALA A 220 9.75 4.94 12.79
C ALA A 220 10.44 4.35 14.04
N ALA A 221 11.77 4.38 14.09
CA ALA A 221 12.55 3.93 15.23
C ALA A 221 12.27 4.78 16.50
N GLU A 222 12.09 6.09 16.35
CA GLU A 222 11.77 7.00 17.45
C GLU A 222 10.32 6.81 17.91
N LEU A 223 9.37 6.72 16.97
CA LEU A 223 7.97 6.49 17.29
C LEU A 223 7.77 5.15 18.03
N ARG A 224 8.54 4.12 17.68
CA ARG A 224 8.51 2.83 18.38
C ARG A 224 8.92 2.91 19.85
N GLN A 225 9.73 3.90 20.21
CA GLN A 225 10.19 4.13 21.60
C GLN A 225 9.28 5.09 22.34
N ASN A 226 8.37 5.78 21.67
CA ASN A 226 7.48 6.77 22.29
C ASN A 226 6.46 6.08 23.21
N ASP A 227 6.40 6.54 24.48
CA ASP A 227 5.55 5.92 25.51
C ASP A 227 4.06 6.02 25.21
N ALA A 228 3.59 7.07 24.54
CA ALA A 228 2.19 7.21 24.14
C ALA A 228 1.81 6.16 23.10
N ILE A 229 2.67 5.95 22.08
CA ILE A 229 2.47 4.92 21.05
C ILE A 229 2.57 3.52 21.66
N ARG A 230 3.51 3.30 22.59
CA ARG A 230 3.68 2.00 23.25
C ARG A 230 2.42 1.60 24.01
N ARG A 231 1.84 2.51 24.80
CA ARG A 231 0.61 2.27 25.57
C ARG A 231 -0.61 2.11 24.70
N ALA A 232 -0.77 2.97 23.68
CA ALA A 232 -1.98 2.99 22.85
C ALA A 232 -2.02 1.89 21.77
N TYR A 233 -0.85 1.51 21.21
CA TYR A 233 -0.77 0.70 20.00
C TYR A 233 0.14 -0.53 20.09
N LEU A 234 1.05 -0.62 21.08
CA LEU A 234 1.98 -1.74 21.23
C LEU A 234 1.66 -2.68 22.41
N GLY A 235 0.71 -2.30 23.27
CA GLY A 235 0.20 -3.16 24.36
C GLY A 235 1.15 -3.31 25.55
N TYR A 236 1.97 -2.29 25.85
CA TYR A 236 2.85 -2.25 27.02
C TYR A 236 2.28 -1.33 28.09
#